data_054000d24e2d372e47d5b3bb7086ff20
#
_entry.id   054000d24e2d372e47d5b3bb7086ff20
#
_cell.length_a   1.000
_cell.length_b   1.000
_cell.length_c   1.000
_cell.angle_alpha   90.00
_cell.angle_beta   90.00
_cell.angle_gamma   90.00
#
_symmetry.space_group_name_H-M   'P 1'
#
loop_
_entity.id
_entity.type
_entity.pdbx_description
1 polymer ?
#
loop_
_entity_poly.entity_id
_entity_poly.type
_entity_poly.pdbx_seq_one_letter_code
_entity_poly.pdbx_strand_id
1 'polypeptide(L)'
;MPITPQEALQRTIEHREIFNDEMVELMRQVMRGEVSPVMVAAIITGLRVKKETIGEIAAAARVMREMAVRVEARPHPHFVDIVGTGGDGAQTFNISTAAMFAAAAAGARVAKHGNRSVSSKSGSADVLEALGAAIDLDAPRVSACIEQTGIGFMFAPYHHPAMKNVAAVRKEMGVRTIFNILGPLTNPAGAPNILMGVFHPDLVGIQVRVLQRLGAGHALIVWGKDGMDEISLGAGTVVGELREGAVHEYELHPEDFGLGMASTRHFRVADAGESRERVLEALSNREGPVRDIVLLNAGAALYAANVCASIADGIARAREVVASGAARAKLDEFVQATRRLVVR
;
A
#
# COMPACT_ATOMS: atom_id res chain seq x y z
N MET A 1 -28.03 20.68 1.53
CA MET A 1 -27.53 21.27 0.27
C MET A 1 -26.07 20.77 0.09
N PRO A 2 -25.58 20.54 -1.12
CA PRO A 2 -24.19 20.22 -1.32
C PRO A 2 -23.31 21.38 -0.85
N ILE A 3 -22.19 21.07 -0.20
CA ILE A 3 -21.23 22.09 0.23
C ILE A 3 -20.58 22.76 -0.99
N THR A 4 -20.42 24.06 -0.96
CA THR A 4 -19.64 24.78 -1.97
C THR A 4 -18.14 24.69 -1.66
N PRO A 5 -17.25 24.77 -2.68
CA PRO A 5 -15.81 24.84 -2.44
C PRO A 5 -15.38 25.97 -1.50
N GLN A 6 -16.06 27.10 -1.55
CA GLN A 6 -15.82 28.27 -0.67
C GLN A 6 -16.17 27.97 0.79
N GLU A 7 -17.32 27.35 1.03
CA GLU A 7 -17.71 26.91 2.38
C GLU A 7 -16.78 25.85 2.94
N ALA A 8 -16.34 24.90 2.09
CA ALA A 8 -15.35 23.89 2.46
C ALA A 8 -14.02 24.55 2.86
N LEU A 9 -13.52 25.49 2.06
CA LEU A 9 -12.31 26.25 2.38
C LEU A 9 -12.47 27.02 3.69
N GLN A 10 -13.59 27.72 3.88
CA GLN A 10 -13.86 28.47 5.10
C GLN A 10 -13.80 27.56 6.35
N ARG A 11 -14.42 26.36 6.29
CA ARG A 11 -14.35 25.39 7.40
C ARG A 11 -12.92 24.94 7.70
N THR A 12 -12.08 24.72 6.68
CA THR A 12 -10.69 24.34 6.92
C THR A 12 -9.90 25.46 7.60
N ILE A 13 -10.13 26.72 7.21
CA ILE A 13 -9.53 27.92 7.84
C ILE A 13 -9.96 28.04 9.31
N GLU A 14 -11.21 27.75 9.60
CA GLU A 14 -11.77 27.78 10.97
C GLU A 14 -11.45 26.52 11.79
N HIS A 15 -10.63 25.60 11.29
CA HIS A 15 -10.32 24.30 11.91
C HIS A 15 -11.56 23.44 12.22
N ARG A 16 -12.63 23.61 11.43
CA ARG A 16 -13.87 22.84 11.53
C ARG A 16 -13.86 21.65 10.58
N GLU A 17 -14.51 20.57 11.00
CA GLU A 17 -14.68 19.38 10.19
C GLU A 17 -15.63 19.64 8.99
N ILE A 18 -15.28 19.09 7.82
CA ILE A 18 -16.20 18.93 6.71
C ILE A 18 -16.93 17.61 6.95
N PHE A 19 -18.24 17.65 7.13
CA PHE A 19 -19.00 16.44 7.46
C PHE A 19 -18.98 15.41 6.34
N ASN A 20 -19.20 14.13 6.69
CA ASN A 20 -19.02 13.00 5.78
C ASN A 20 -19.67 13.19 4.39
N ASP A 21 -20.95 13.57 4.35
CA ASP A 21 -21.68 13.70 3.08
C ASP A 21 -21.23 14.92 2.26
N GLU A 22 -20.85 15.99 2.94
CA GLU A 22 -20.26 17.18 2.33
C GLU A 22 -18.85 16.87 1.75
N MET A 23 -18.05 16.12 2.48
CA MET A 23 -16.72 15.71 2.02
C MET A 23 -16.81 14.75 0.82
N VAL A 24 -17.79 13.84 0.80
CA VAL A 24 -18.08 12.98 -0.35
C VAL A 24 -18.40 13.82 -1.58
N GLU A 25 -19.31 14.81 -1.45
CA GLU A 25 -19.70 15.65 -2.58
C GLU A 25 -18.55 16.55 -3.05
N LEU A 26 -17.82 17.18 -2.12
CA LEU A 26 -16.63 17.97 -2.43
C LEU A 26 -15.59 17.14 -3.20
N MET A 27 -15.30 15.94 -2.73
CA MET A 27 -14.32 15.06 -3.41
C MET A 27 -14.81 14.63 -4.80
N ARG A 28 -16.11 14.40 -5.00
CA ARG A 28 -16.66 14.11 -6.34
C ARG A 28 -16.43 15.29 -7.29
N GLN A 29 -16.72 16.52 -6.85
CA GLN A 29 -16.49 17.73 -7.64
C GLN A 29 -15.00 17.89 -7.99
N VAL A 30 -14.10 17.72 -7.01
CA VAL A 30 -12.65 17.78 -7.21
C VAL A 30 -12.20 16.73 -8.23
N MET A 31 -12.62 15.47 -8.04
CA MET A 31 -12.20 14.36 -8.90
C MET A 31 -12.81 14.41 -10.31
N ARG A 32 -13.94 15.12 -10.52
CA ARG A 32 -14.50 15.41 -11.85
C ARG A 32 -13.86 16.62 -12.52
N GLY A 33 -13.01 17.39 -11.81
CA GLY A 33 -12.39 18.61 -12.33
C GLY A 33 -13.35 19.81 -12.36
N GLU A 34 -14.39 19.79 -11.55
CA GLU A 34 -15.40 20.86 -11.44
C GLU A 34 -14.93 22.00 -10.50
N VAL A 35 -13.88 21.77 -9.72
CA VAL A 35 -13.26 22.74 -8.81
C VAL A 35 -11.98 23.29 -9.44
N SER A 36 -11.82 24.62 -9.43
CA SER A 36 -10.62 25.24 -10.01
C SER A 36 -9.34 24.80 -9.32
N PRO A 37 -8.18 24.72 -10.03
CA PRO A 37 -6.89 24.34 -9.45
C PRO A 37 -6.50 25.15 -8.22
N VAL A 38 -6.74 26.46 -8.23
CA VAL A 38 -6.48 27.37 -7.08
C VAL A 38 -7.29 26.96 -5.86
N MET A 39 -8.58 26.66 -6.05
CA MET A 39 -9.47 26.26 -4.96
C MET A 39 -9.11 24.87 -4.45
N VAL A 40 -8.77 23.93 -5.33
CA VAL A 40 -8.27 22.60 -4.93
C VAL A 40 -7.01 22.75 -4.06
N ALA A 41 -6.02 23.54 -4.50
CA ALA A 41 -4.79 23.78 -3.73
C ALA A 41 -5.11 24.38 -2.35
N ALA A 42 -5.98 25.39 -2.29
CA ALA A 42 -6.36 26.02 -1.03
C ALA A 42 -7.03 25.04 -0.07
N ILE A 43 -8.00 24.25 -0.55
CA ILE A 43 -8.76 23.30 0.28
C ILE A 43 -7.83 22.19 0.82
N ILE A 44 -7.02 21.56 -0.04
CA ILE A 44 -6.15 20.46 0.42
C ILE A 44 -5.00 20.95 1.31
N THR A 45 -4.58 22.22 1.18
CA THR A 45 -3.67 22.86 2.13
C THR A 45 -4.38 23.10 3.46
N GLY A 46 -5.61 23.65 3.43
CA GLY A 46 -6.41 23.87 4.62
C GLY A 46 -6.69 22.57 5.39
N LEU A 47 -7.06 21.48 4.70
CA LEU A 47 -7.23 20.15 5.28
C LEU A 47 -5.94 19.70 5.97
N ARG A 48 -4.78 19.84 5.32
CA ARG A 48 -3.47 19.45 5.87
C ARG A 48 -3.09 20.27 7.10
N VAL A 49 -3.32 21.59 7.10
CA VAL A 49 -3.02 22.48 8.22
C VAL A 49 -3.95 22.20 9.41
N LYS A 50 -5.24 22.01 9.14
CA LYS A 50 -6.23 21.64 10.15
C LYS A 50 -5.97 20.25 10.74
N LYS A 51 -5.31 19.38 10.04
CA LYS A 51 -5.23 17.92 10.18
C LYS A 51 -6.58 17.25 9.83
N GLU A 52 -6.53 16.38 8.86
CA GLU A 52 -7.70 15.66 8.36
C GLU A 52 -8.30 14.75 9.42
N THR A 53 -9.62 14.74 9.58
CA THR A 53 -10.29 13.80 10.47
C THR A 53 -10.41 12.41 9.83
N ILE A 54 -10.62 11.38 10.66
CA ILE A 54 -10.90 10.02 10.19
C ILE A 54 -12.13 10.01 9.27
N GLY A 55 -13.14 10.85 9.57
CA GLY A 55 -14.34 11.01 8.75
C GLY A 55 -14.05 11.57 7.37
N GLU A 56 -13.28 12.63 7.29
CA GLU A 56 -12.88 13.26 6.03
C GLU A 56 -12.03 12.33 5.15
N ILE A 57 -11.06 11.62 5.75
CA ILE A 57 -10.22 10.66 5.02
C ILE A 57 -11.07 9.49 4.49
N ALA A 58 -11.97 8.94 5.31
CA ALA A 58 -12.83 7.84 4.90
C ALA A 58 -13.80 8.24 3.78
N ALA A 59 -14.38 9.44 3.84
CA ALA A 59 -15.25 10.00 2.81
C ALA A 59 -14.50 10.18 1.48
N ALA A 60 -13.29 10.76 1.53
CA ALA A 60 -12.43 10.94 0.36
C ALA A 60 -12.03 9.60 -0.28
N ALA A 61 -11.62 8.63 0.54
CA ALA A 61 -11.26 7.28 0.07
C ALA A 61 -12.45 6.56 -0.59
N ARG A 62 -13.67 6.73 -0.04
CA ARG A 62 -14.89 6.17 -0.63
C ARG A 62 -15.12 6.68 -2.05
N VAL A 63 -15.02 7.99 -2.27
CA VAL A 63 -15.17 8.58 -3.61
C VAL A 63 -14.10 8.07 -4.57
N MET A 64 -12.85 7.97 -4.14
CA MET A 64 -11.78 7.42 -4.97
C MET A 64 -12.04 5.96 -5.34
N ARG A 65 -12.57 5.14 -4.41
CA ARG A 65 -12.99 3.74 -4.69
C ARG A 65 -14.17 3.68 -5.68
N GLU A 66 -15.15 4.60 -5.56
CA GLU A 66 -16.28 4.69 -6.48
C GLU A 66 -15.85 5.02 -7.92
N MET A 67 -14.84 5.88 -8.07
CA MET A 67 -14.35 6.36 -9.36
C MET A 67 -13.18 5.54 -9.93
N ALA A 68 -12.73 4.53 -9.21
CA ALA A 68 -11.68 3.63 -9.68
C ALA A 68 -12.19 2.71 -10.80
N VAL A 69 -11.30 2.37 -11.74
CA VAL A 69 -11.50 1.26 -12.66
C VAL A 69 -11.31 -0.04 -11.91
N ARG A 70 -12.42 -0.68 -11.55
CA ARG A 70 -12.44 -1.86 -10.70
C ARG A 70 -11.82 -3.07 -11.38
N VAL A 71 -11.10 -3.85 -10.61
CA VAL A 71 -10.60 -5.19 -10.96
C VAL A 71 -11.51 -6.20 -10.30
N GLU A 72 -12.23 -6.98 -11.09
CA GLU A 72 -13.07 -8.05 -10.59
C GLU A 72 -12.22 -9.27 -10.28
N ALA A 73 -12.09 -9.61 -9.01
CA ALA A 73 -11.44 -10.83 -8.56
C ALA A 73 -12.47 -11.72 -7.84
N ARG A 74 -12.35 -13.03 -8.01
CA ARG A 74 -13.22 -13.97 -7.29
C ARG A 74 -13.00 -13.82 -5.78
N PRO A 75 -14.07 -13.84 -4.98
CA PRO A 75 -13.93 -13.81 -3.52
C PRO A 75 -12.95 -14.90 -3.05
N HIS A 76 -12.02 -14.53 -2.20
CA HIS A 76 -11.06 -15.45 -1.63
C HIS A 76 -10.79 -15.07 -0.15
N PRO A 77 -10.81 -16.01 0.78
CA PRO A 77 -10.67 -15.72 2.21
C PRO A 77 -9.30 -15.08 2.56
N HIS A 78 -8.29 -15.39 1.77
CA HIS A 78 -6.91 -14.94 1.97
C HIS A 78 -6.49 -13.82 0.99
N PHE A 79 -7.44 -12.96 0.60
CA PHE A 79 -7.19 -11.88 -0.34
C PHE A 79 -6.67 -10.66 0.41
N VAL A 80 -5.49 -10.16 0.03
CA VAL A 80 -4.76 -9.11 0.75
C VAL A 80 -4.11 -8.11 -0.20
N ASP A 81 -4.07 -6.83 0.21
CA ASP A 81 -3.16 -5.83 -0.35
C ASP A 81 -1.91 -5.71 0.55
N ILE A 82 -0.75 -5.55 -0.08
CA ILE A 82 0.52 -5.29 0.61
C ILE A 82 1.05 -3.98 0.05
N VAL A 83 0.86 -2.88 0.77
CA VAL A 83 1.05 -1.53 0.25
C VAL A 83 1.73 -0.62 1.27
N GLY A 84 2.36 0.45 0.84
CA GLY A 84 2.84 1.53 1.69
C GLY A 84 2.38 2.88 1.17
N THR A 85 2.36 3.88 2.03
CA THR A 85 2.14 5.28 1.63
C THR A 85 3.28 5.81 0.79
N GLY A 86 4.45 5.20 0.89
CA GLY A 86 5.69 5.74 0.37
C GLY A 86 6.09 7.06 1.05
N GLY A 87 7.18 7.64 0.57
CA GLY A 87 7.58 8.96 1.05
C GLY A 87 8.24 8.98 2.43
N ASP A 88 8.63 7.86 2.97
CA ASP A 88 9.32 7.69 4.24
C ASP A 88 10.76 8.24 4.22
N GLY A 89 11.35 8.41 3.03
CA GLY A 89 12.73 8.88 2.84
C GLY A 89 13.81 7.82 3.12
N ALA A 90 13.45 6.59 3.44
CA ALA A 90 14.38 5.51 3.79
C ALA A 90 15.20 5.03 2.57
N GLN A 91 14.67 5.20 1.35
CA GLN A 91 15.30 4.80 0.08
C GLN A 91 15.65 3.30 0.04
N THR A 92 14.83 2.47 0.64
CA THR A 92 15.02 1.02 0.69
C THR A 92 14.64 0.35 -0.63
N PHE A 93 15.14 -0.88 -0.84
CA PHE A 93 14.60 -1.73 -1.89
C PHE A 93 13.11 -2.04 -1.62
N ASN A 94 12.41 -2.53 -2.63
CA ASN A 94 10.96 -2.75 -2.56
C ASN A 94 10.61 -4.00 -1.73
N ILE A 95 10.71 -3.87 -0.40
CA ILE A 95 10.49 -4.94 0.59
C ILE A 95 9.09 -5.54 0.43
N SER A 96 8.04 -4.69 0.41
CA SER A 96 6.66 -5.14 0.23
C SER A 96 6.41 -5.86 -1.10
N THR A 97 7.15 -5.48 -2.17
CA THR A 97 7.07 -6.18 -3.46
C THR A 97 7.74 -7.55 -3.39
N ALA A 98 8.87 -7.69 -2.70
CA ALA A 98 9.48 -9.00 -2.46
C ALA A 98 8.59 -9.89 -1.57
N ALA A 99 8.04 -9.32 -0.49
CA ALA A 99 7.13 -10.00 0.43
C ALA A 99 5.87 -10.54 -0.28
N MET A 100 5.37 -9.83 -1.29
CA MET A 100 4.23 -10.25 -2.11
C MET A 100 4.42 -11.66 -2.71
N PHE A 101 5.59 -11.95 -3.24
CA PHE A 101 5.87 -13.25 -3.87
C PHE A 101 5.96 -14.38 -2.85
N ALA A 102 6.56 -14.11 -1.69
CA ALA A 102 6.61 -15.08 -0.61
C ALA A 102 5.21 -15.34 -0.02
N ALA A 103 4.41 -14.27 0.19
CA ALA A 103 3.04 -14.40 0.68
C ALA A 103 2.14 -15.18 -0.29
N ALA A 104 2.26 -14.91 -1.60
CA ALA A 104 1.48 -15.62 -2.61
C ALA A 104 1.91 -17.09 -2.74
N ALA A 105 3.20 -17.40 -2.67
CA ALA A 105 3.71 -18.77 -2.66
C ALA A 105 3.24 -19.57 -1.43
N ALA A 106 2.99 -18.87 -0.31
CA ALA A 106 2.52 -19.44 0.93
C ALA A 106 0.99 -19.59 1.03
N GLY A 107 0.23 -19.15 0.01
CA GLY A 107 -1.21 -19.36 -0.09
C GLY A 107 -2.08 -18.10 0.02
N ALA A 108 -1.50 -16.92 0.21
CA ALA A 108 -2.25 -15.68 0.09
C ALA A 108 -2.59 -15.39 -1.38
N ARG A 109 -3.72 -14.70 -1.62
CA ARG A 109 -4.02 -14.07 -2.90
C ARG A 109 -3.71 -12.58 -2.76
N VAL A 110 -2.77 -12.07 -3.55
CA VAL A 110 -2.27 -10.70 -3.40
C VAL A 110 -2.75 -9.81 -4.56
N ALA A 111 -3.48 -8.76 -4.23
CA ALA A 111 -3.81 -7.68 -5.16
C ALA A 111 -3.04 -6.42 -4.76
N LYS A 112 -1.84 -6.28 -5.28
CA LYS A 112 -0.98 -5.15 -4.94
C LYS A 112 -1.34 -3.92 -5.75
N HIS A 113 -1.74 -2.86 -5.06
CA HIS A 113 -1.90 -1.53 -5.65
C HIS A 113 -0.59 -0.75 -5.52
N GLY A 114 -0.10 -0.18 -6.60
CA GLY A 114 1.20 0.47 -6.58
C GLY A 114 1.44 1.50 -7.69
N ASN A 115 2.54 2.22 -7.57
CA ASN A 115 2.91 3.27 -8.51
C ASN A 115 4.44 3.28 -8.74
N ARG A 116 4.86 4.14 -9.69
CA ARG A 116 6.26 4.54 -9.81
C ARG A 116 6.66 5.41 -8.62
N SER A 117 7.96 5.46 -8.36
CA SER A 117 8.49 6.35 -7.34
C SER A 117 8.25 7.82 -7.68
N VAL A 118 7.87 8.60 -6.68
CA VAL A 118 7.82 10.08 -6.76
C VAL A 118 8.98 10.69 -5.95
N SER A 119 9.37 10.09 -4.84
CA SER A 119 10.36 10.62 -3.90
C SER A 119 11.44 9.60 -3.51
N SER A 120 11.19 8.31 -3.66
CA SER A 120 12.17 7.25 -3.44
C SER A 120 12.98 6.93 -4.70
N LYS A 121 13.93 6.00 -4.62
CA LYS A 121 14.79 5.58 -5.75
C LYS A 121 14.14 4.52 -6.63
N SER A 122 13.16 3.80 -6.11
CA SER A 122 12.43 2.74 -6.81
C SER A 122 11.02 2.60 -6.25
N GLY A 123 10.01 2.73 -7.10
CA GLY A 123 8.63 2.38 -6.77
C GLY A 123 8.33 0.91 -7.10
N SER A 124 7.18 0.42 -6.66
CA SER A 124 6.78 -0.97 -6.94
C SER A 124 6.64 -1.27 -8.44
N ALA A 125 6.16 -0.30 -9.23
CA ALA A 125 6.11 -0.42 -10.68
C ALA A 125 7.50 -0.50 -11.30
N ASP A 126 8.45 0.33 -10.83
CA ASP A 126 9.81 0.38 -11.38
C ASP A 126 10.55 -0.94 -11.16
N VAL A 127 10.48 -1.52 -9.96
CA VAL A 127 11.13 -2.80 -9.68
C VAL A 127 10.46 -3.96 -10.40
N LEU A 128 9.13 -3.97 -10.55
CA LEU A 128 8.43 -5.00 -11.29
C LEU A 128 8.81 -5.01 -12.78
N GLU A 129 8.95 -3.83 -13.41
CA GLU A 129 9.49 -3.71 -14.76
C GLU A 129 10.95 -4.20 -14.84
N ALA A 130 11.80 -3.81 -13.88
CA ALA A 130 13.18 -4.28 -13.81
C ALA A 130 13.28 -5.82 -13.63
N LEU A 131 12.32 -6.44 -12.93
CA LEU A 131 12.16 -7.89 -12.83
C LEU A 131 11.59 -8.52 -14.11
N GLY A 132 11.12 -7.71 -15.05
CA GLY A 132 10.63 -8.11 -16.35
C GLY A 132 9.13 -8.36 -16.44
N ALA A 133 8.36 -7.96 -15.43
CA ALA A 133 6.90 -8.01 -15.48
C ALA A 133 6.34 -6.88 -16.38
N ALA A 134 5.23 -7.14 -17.06
CA ALA A 134 4.42 -6.09 -17.67
C ALA A 134 3.50 -5.49 -16.59
N ILE A 135 3.52 -4.18 -16.46
CA ILE A 135 2.74 -3.45 -15.44
C ILE A 135 1.53 -2.70 -16.00
N ASP A 136 1.43 -2.64 -17.31
CA ASP A 136 0.43 -1.89 -18.08
C ASP A 136 -0.80 -2.75 -18.43
N LEU A 137 -1.17 -3.66 -17.55
CA LEU A 137 -2.37 -4.48 -17.70
C LEU A 137 -3.63 -3.67 -17.35
N ASP A 138 -4.66 -3.78 -18.19
CA ASP A 138 -6.00 -3.30 -17.89
C ASP A 138 -6.71 -4.17 -16.84
N ALA A 139 -7.85 -3.71 -16.34
CA ALA A 139 -8.54 -4.39 -15.23
C ALA A 139 -8.91 -5.85 -15.53
N PRO A 140 -9.44 -6.24 -16.74
CA PRO A 140 -9.69 -7.64 -17.07
C PRO A 140 -8.43 -8.50 -17.08
N ARG A 141 -7.31 -7.97 -17.57
CA ARG A 141 -6.03 -8.69 -17.59
C ARG A 141 -5.41 -8.83 -16.21
N VAL A 142 -5.53 -7.81 -15.36
CA VAL A 142 -5.14 -7.92 -13.95
C VAL A 142 -5.98 -8.99 -13.25
N SER A 143 -7.30 -9.01 -13.46
CA SER A 143 -8.19 -10.06 -12.95
C SER A 143 -7.72 -11.46 -13.39
N ALA A 144 -7.45 -11.65 -14.68
CA ALA A 144 -6.93 -12.90 -15.21
C ALA A 144 -5.57 -13.29 -14.59
N CYS A 145 -4.68 -12.32 -14.34
CA CYS A 145 -3.40 -12.54 -13.68
C CYS A 145 -3.58 -13.03 -12.24
N ILE A 146 -4.49 -12.40 -11.48
CA ILE A 146 -4.85 -12.84 -10.12
C ILE A 146 -5.34 -14.30 -10.13
N GLU A 147 -6.24 -14.65 -11.06
CA GLU A 147 -6.79 -16.00 -11.14
C GLU A 147 -5.74 -17.05 -11.52
N GLN A 148 -4.78 -16.69 -12.38
CA GLN A 148 -3.74 -17.62 -12.85
C GLN A 148 -2.61 -17.83 -11.85
N THR A 149 -2.17 -16.75 -11.18
CA THR A 149 -0.93 -16.75 -10.39
C THR A 149 -1.15 -16.52 -8.90
N GLY A 150 -2.35 -16.08 -8.50
CA GLY A 150 -2.62 -15.60 -7.16
C GLY A 150 -2.11 -14.18 -6.91
N ILE A 151 -1.54 -13.49 -7.92
CA ILE A 151 -1.02 -12.13 -7.81
C ILE A 151 -1.57 -11.25 -8.91
N GLY A 152 -1.98 -10.03 -8.56
CA GLY A 152 -2.26 -8.95 -9.50
C GLY A 152 -1.54 -7.67 -9.08
N PHE A 153 -0.97 -6.98 -10.06
CA PHE A 153 -0.43 -5.65 -9.86
C PHE A 153 -1.32 -4.61 -10.55
N MET A 154 -1.83 -3.66 -9.77
CA MET A 154 -2.67 -2.58 -10.26
C MET A 154 -1.86 -1.30 -10.30
N PHE A 155 -1.44 -0.91 -11.50
CA PHE A 155 -0.69 0.33 -11.70
C PHE A 155 -1.63 1.54 -11.55
N ALA A 156 -1.42 2.36 -10.53
CA ALA A 156 -2.34 3.41 -10.11
C ALA A 156 -2.84 4.35 -11.23
N PRO A 157 -2.03 4.80 -12.19
CA PRO A 157 -2.52 5.64 -13.28
C PRO A 157 -3.60 5.02 -14.17
N TYR A 158 -3.60 3.69 -14.34
CA TYR A 158 -4.61 2.99 -15.14
C TYR A 158 -5.93 2.79 -14.37
N HIS A 159 -5.85 2.69 -13.05
CA HIS A 159 -7.02 2.38 -12.22
C HIS A 159 -7.67 3.62 -11.58
N HIS A 160 -6.96 4.75 -11.53
CA HIS A 160 -7.48 6.00 -10.99
C HIS A 160 -7.39 7.16 -12.00
N PRO A 161 -8.09 7.09 -13.13
CA PRO A 161 -7.99 8.09 -14.20
C PRO A 161 -8.40 9.50 -13.75
N ALA A 162 -9.31 9.61 -12.78
CA ALA A 162 -9.74 10.88 -12.21
C ALA A 162 -8.61 11.66 -11.49
N MET A 163 -7.54 10.97 -11.06
CA MET A 163 -6.37 11.61 -10.45
C MET A 163 -5.67 12.61 -11.38
N LYS A 164 -5.86 12.52 -12.71
CA LYS A 164 -5.35 13.51 -13.66
C LYS A 164 -5.81 14.94 -13.35
N ASN A 165 -7.01 15.10 -12.79
CA ASN A 165 -7.60 16.40 -12.48
C ASN A 165 -6.91 17.13 -11.30
N VAL A 166 -6.17 16.40 -10.46
CA VAL A 166 -5.43 16.94 -9.32
C VAL A 166 -3.91 16.80 -9.46
N ALA A 167 -3.44 16.06 -10.46
CA ALA A 167 -2.02 15.72 -10.60
C ALA A 167 -1.13 16.97 -10.79
N ALA A 168 -1.56 17.94 -11.61
CA ALA A 168 -0.81 19.18 -11.86
C ALA A 168 -0.70 20.01 -10.56
N VAL A 169 -1.82 20.19 -9.85
CA VAL A 169 -1.87 20.90 -8.56
C VAL A 169 -0.92 20.27 -7.55
N ARG A 170 -0.98 18.96 -7.37
CA ARG A 170 -0.12 18.22 -6.44
C ARG A 170 1.37 18.35 -6.78
N LYS A 171 1.69 18.29 -8.08
CA LYS A 171 3.06 18.45 -8.57
C LYS A 171 3.61 19.86 -8.31
N GLU A 172 2.80 20.88 -8.59
CA GLU A 172 3.18 22.27 -8.38
C GLU A 172 3.35 22.61 -6.89
N MET A 173 2.45 22.13 -6.05
CA MET A 173 2.53 22.33 -4.61
C MET A 173 3.77 21.69 -3.96
N GLY A 174 4.22 20.53 -4.44
CA GLY A 174 5.43 19.84 -3.96
C GLY A 174 5.40 19.41 -2.49
N VAL A 175 4.23 19.44 -1.83
CA VAL A 175 4.06 19.07 -0.42
C VAL A 175 3.09 17.90 -0.26
N ARG A 176 3.15 17.23 0.87
CA ARG A 176 2.22 16.16 1.20
C ARG A 176 0.84 16.73 1.56
N THR A 177 -0.20 16.12 1.01
CA THR A 177 -1.61 16.45 1.22
C THR A 177 -2.40 15.19 1.52
N ILE A 178 -3.71 15.29 1.71
CA ILE A 178 -4.61 14.14 1.88
C ILE A 178 -4.38 13.05 0.81
N PHE A 179 -4.05 13.42 -0.43
CA PHE A 179 -3.81 12.45 -1.52
C PHE A 179 -2.60 11.53 -1.29
N ASN A 180 -1.67 11.88 -0.39
CA ASN A 180 -0.54 11.03 -0.06
C ASN A 180 -0.90 9.88 0.87
N ILE A 181 -2.02 9.98 1.57
CA ILE A 181 -2.52 8.97 2.51
C ILE A 181 -3.73 8.20 1.98
N LEU A 182 -4.33 8.65 0.86
CA LEU A 182 -5.50 7.99 0.26
C LEU A 182 -5.16 6.78 -0.61
N GLY A 183 -3.99 6.79 -1.28
CA GLY A 183 -3.62 5.72 -2.22
C GLY A 183 -3.80 4.30 -1.68
N PRO A 184 -3.21 3.96 -0.51
CA PRO A 184 -3.34 2.65 0.10
C PRO A 184 -4.78 2.24 0.48
N LEU A 185 -5.67 3.22 0.66
CA LEU A 185 -7.07 2.99 1.03
C LEU A 185 -7.97 2.66 -0.17
N THR A 186 -7.45 2.70 -1.40
CA THR A 186 -8.26 2.75 -2.62
C THR A 186 -7.97 1.62 -3.59
N ASN A 187 -7.61 0.45 -3.07
CA ASN A 187 -7.32 -0.74 -3.86
C ASN A 187 -8.46 -1.07 -4.84
N PRO A 188 -8.19 -1.10 -6.17
CA PRO A 188 -9.23 -1.31 -7.18
C PRO A 188 -9.86 -2.70 -7.18
N ALA A 189 -9.17 -3.71 -6.63
CA ALA A 189 -9.68 -5.07 -6.49
C ALA A 189 -10.49 -5.27 -5.21
N GLY A 190 -10.54 -4.26 -4.33
CA GLY A 190 -11.32 -4.31 -3.10
C GLY A 190 -10.86 -5.39 -2.13
N ALA A 191 -9.54 -5.68 -2.05
CA ALA A 191 -9.00 -6.66 -1.11
C ALA A 191 -9.49 -6.34 0.32
N PRO A 192 -10.13 -7.28 1.02
CA PRO A 192 -10.69 -7.03 2.34
C PRO A 192 -9.63 -6.93 3.43
N ASN A 193 -8.46 -7.48 3.18
CA ASN A 193 -7.36 -7.50 4.14
C ASN A 193 -6.18 -6.68 3.62
N ILE A 194 -5.38 -6.11 4.54
CA ILE A 194 -4.30 -5.21 4.16
C ILE A 194 -3.13 -5.24 5.15
N LEU A 195 -1.91 -5.27 4.63
CA LEU A 195 -0.70 -4.83 5.34
C LEU A 195 -0.29 -3.49 4.74
N MET A 196 -0.35 -2.41 5.54
CA MET A 196 -0.08 -1.05 5.08
C MET A 196 1.03 -0.40 5.90
N GLY A 197 2.13 -0.04 5.25
CA GLY A 197 3.13 0.85 5.82
C GLY A 197 2.75 2.32 5.74
N VAL A 198 3.10 3.11 6.76
CA VAL A 198 2.84 4.55 6.79
C VAL A 198 4.11 5.34 7.10
N PHE A 199 4.24 6.53 6.49
CA PHE A 199 5.45 7.36 6.63
C PHE A 199 5.53 8.16 7.95
N HIS A 200 4.52 8.09 8.81
CA HIS A 200 4.48 8.86 10.06
C HIS A 200 3.71 8.09 11.13
N PRO A 201 4.16 8.10 12.41
CA PRO A 201 3.52 7.34 13.48
C PRO A 201 2.05 7.72 13.73
N ASP A 202 1.71 9.01 13.64
CA ASP A 202 0.32 9.47 13.83
C ASP A 202 -0.66 8.79 12.85
N LEU A 203 -0.18 8.36 11.68
CA LEU A 203 -1.01 7.71 10.68
C LEU A 203 -1.40 6.27 11.07
N VAL A 204 -0.68 5.62 11.96
CA VAL A 204 -1.00 4.25 12.39
C VAL A 204 -2.41 4.20 12.96
N GLY A 205 -2.67 4.96 14.01
CA GLY A 205 -3.98 5.01 14.66
C GLY A 205 -5.09 5.63 13.79
N ILE A 206 -4.73 6.57 12.90
CA ILE A 206 -5.68 7.20 11.97
C ILE A 206 -6.10 6.21 10.90
N GLN A 207 -5.16 5.59 10.18
CA GLN A 207 -5.46 4.74 9.03
C GLN A 207 -6.18 3.44 9.41
N VAL A 208 -5.84 2.84 10.56
CA VAL A 208 -6.54 1.65 11.03
C VAL A 208 -8.03 1.94 11.30
N ARG A 209 -8.36 3.11 11.87
CA ARG A 209 -9.74 3.54 12.11
C ARG A 209 -10.48 3.97 10.84
N VAL A 210 -9.75 4.53 9.87
CA VAL A 210 -10.30 4.78 8.53
C VAL A 210 -10.68 3.47 7.87
N LEU A 211 -9.81 2.46 7.89
CA LEU A 211 -10.09 1.13 7.33
C LEU A 211 -11.25 0.43 8.05
N GLN A 212 -11.36 0.59 9.37
CA GLN A 212 -12.53 0.12 10.13
C GLN A 212 -13.82 0.73 9.60
N ARG A 213 -13.86 2.06 9.36
CA ARG A 213 -15.02 2.75 8.76
C ARG A 213 -15.30 2.34 7.32
N LEU A 214 -14.26 1.95 6.58
CA LEU A 214 -14.37 1.48 5.20
C LEU A 214 -14.74 -0.01 5.10
N GLY A 215 -14.88 -0.71 6.22
CA GLY A 215 -15.32 -2.10 6.28
C GLY A 215 -14.22 -3.12 5.94
N ALA A 216 -12.95 -2.81 6.19
CA ALA A 216 -11.88 -3.79 6.07
C ALA A 216 -12.08 -4.96 7.06
N GLY A 217 -11.67 -6.16 6.65
CA GLY A 217 -11.80 -7.37 7.46
C GLY A 217 -10.67 -7.51 8.48
N HIS A 218 -9.42 -7.52 7.98
CA HIS A 218 -8.22 -7.58 8.81
C HIS A 218 -7.18 -6.60 8.24
N ALA A 219 -6.65 -5.71 9.07
CA ALA A 219 -5.67 -4.72 8.65
C ALA A 219 -4.54 -4.60 9.67
N LEU A 220 -3.31 -4.56 9.17
CA LEU A 220 -2.13 -4.18 9.94
C LEU A 220 -1.57 -2.89 9.35
N ILE A 221 -1.57 -1.81 10.14
CA ILE A 221 -0.98 -0.53 9.79
C ILE A 221 0.31 -0.41 10.56
N VAL A 222 1.43 -0.27 9.87
CA VAL A 222 2.76 -0.38 10.47
C VAL A 222 3.63 0.85 10.22
N TRP A 223 4.43 1.21 11.21
CA TRP A 223 5.46 2.24 11.10
C TRP A 223 6.70 1.83 11.90
N GLY A 224 7.82 1.63 11.21
CA GLY A 224 9.11 1.38 11.84
C GLY A 224 9.63 2.62 12.57
N LYS A 225 10.08 2.48 13.81
CA LYS A 225 10.60 3.61 14.62
C LYS A 225 11.88 4.24 14.06
N ASP A 226 12.50 3.59 13.09
CA ASP A 226 13.60 4.12 12.28
C ASP A 226 13.12 4.92 11.05
N GLY A 227 11.81 5.13 10.92
CA GLY A 227 11.15 5.96 9.91
C GLY A 227 10.61 5.21 8.71
N MET A 228 10.80 3.89 8.61
CA MET A 228 10.34 3.09 7.47
C MET A 228 8.82 2.89 7.47
N ASP A 229 8.22 2.91 6.28
CA ASP A 229 6.83 2.47 6.04
C ASP A 229 6.72 0.94 5.81
N GLU A 230 7.49 0.17 6.61
CA GLU A 230 7.54 -1.30 6.63
C GLU A 230 7.74 -1.78 8.08
N ILE A 231 7.59 -3.07 8.35
CA ILE A 231 8.04 -3.66 9.61
C ILE A 231 9.57 -3.74 9.56
N SER A 232 10.22 -3.03 10.47
CA SER A 232 11.67 -2.85 10.46
C SER A 232 12.42 -4.00 11.11
N LEU A 233 13.65 -4.25 10.64
CA LEU A 233 14.67 -4.99 11.39
C LEU A 233 15.61 -4.07 12.18
N GLY A 234 15.56 -2.75 11.95
CA GLY A 234 16.47 -1.78 12.58
C GLY A 234 15.94 -1.21 13.89
N ALA A 235 14.66 -1.36 14.16
CA ALA A 235 13.98 -0.78 15.31
C ALA A 235 12.67 -1.52 15.60
N GLY A 236 12.04 -1.21 16.72
CA GLY A 236 10.67 -1.61 16.99
C GLY A 236 9.71 -1.01 15.95
N THR A 237 8.57 -1.63 15.74
CA THR A 237 7.53 -1.20 14.80
C THR A 237 6.22 -0.99 15.54
N VAL A 238 5.64 0.21 15.42
CA VAL A 238 4.29 0.51 15.93
C VAL A 238 3.27 -0.09 14.98
N VAL A 239 2.29 -0.80 15.53
CA VAL A 239 1.24 -1.49 14.79
C VAL A 239 -0.13 -1.03 15.26
N GLY A 240 -1.00 -0.68 14.31
CA GLY A 240 -2.44 -0.57 14.50
C GLY A 240 -3.11 -1.74 13.80
N GLU A 241 -3.70 -2.64 14.55
CA GLU A 241 -4.40 -3.81 14.02
C GLU A 241 -5.91 -3.63 14.10
N LEU A 242 -6.58 -3.85 12.97
CA LEU A 242 -8.02 -4.06 12.91
C LEU A 242 -8.27 -5.56 12.71
N ARG A 243 -8.93 -6.18 13.67
CA ARG A 243 -9.35 -7.59 13.57
C ARG A 243 -10.71 -7.79 14.23
N GLU A 244 -11.60 -8.52 13.56
CA GLU A 244 -12.95 -8.80 14.08
C GLU A 244 -13.73 -7.54 14.50
N GLY A 245 -13.49 -6.43 13.77
CA GLY A 245 -14.13 -5.15 14.04
C GLY A 245 -13.52 -4.32 15.18
N ALA A 246 -12.58 -4.87 15.94
CA ALA A 246 -11.87 -4.19 17.02
C ALA A 246 -10.51 -3.64 16.54
N VAL A 247 -10.10 -2.49 17.10
CA VAL A 247 -8.79 -1.87 16.84
C VAL A 247 -7.91 -2.02 18.09
N HIS A 248 -6.70 -2.56 17.88
CA HIS A 248 -5.65 -2.69 18.88
C HIS A 248 -4.38 -1.97 18.40
N GLU A 249 -3.66 -1.36 19.30
CA GLU A 249 -2.36 -0.73 19.02
C GLU A 249 -1.30 -1.36 19.92
N TYR A 250 -0.20 -1.78 19.33
CA TYR A 250 0.91 -2.44 20.04
C TYR A 250 2.23 -2.22 19.29
N GLU A 251 3.31 -2.75 19.84
CA GLU A 251 4.65 -2.68 19.25
C GLU A 251 5.16 -4.09 18.99
N LEU A 252 5.85 -4.28 17.86
CA LEU A 252 6.59 -5.48 17.48
C LEU A 252 8.07 -5.19 17.52
N HIS A 253 8.86 -6.18 17.92
CA HIS A 253 10.31 -6.13 17.83
C HIS A 253 10.83 -7.35 17.04
N PRO A 254 11.82 -7.21 16.13
CA PRO A 254 12.32 -8.33 15.33
C PRO A 254 12.80 -9.51 16.17
N GLU A 255 13.40 -9.24 17.33
CA GLU A 255 13.90 -10.25 18.26
C GLU A 255 12.79 -11.11 18.88
N ASP A 256 11.53 -10.62 18.93
CA ASP A 256 10.37 -11.40 19.37
C ASP A 256 10.11 -12.61 18.45
N PHE A 257 10.66 -12.54 17.23
CA PHE A 257 10.53 -13.58 16.19
C PHE A 257 11.85 -14.31 15.92
N GLY A 258 12.88 -14.12 16.77
CA GLY A 258 14.19 -14.71 16.59
C GLY A 258 14.96 -14.16 15.38
N LEU A 259 14.63 -12.96 14.92
CA LEU A 259 15.33 -12.26 13.85
C LEU A 259 16.36 -11.28 14.41
N GLY A 260 17.56 -11.28 13.83
CA GLY A 260 18.61 -10.35 14.24
C GLY A 260 18.34 -8.91 13.82
N MET A 261 18.73 -7.97 14.67
CA MET A 261 18.66 -6.54 14.34
C MET A 261 19.60 -6.18 13.19
N ALA A 262 19.14 -5.34 12.28
CA ALA A 262 19.93 -4.85 11.15
C ALA A 262 19.61 -3.38 10.83
N SER A 263 20.67 -2.58 10.65
CA SER A 263 20.51 -1.17 10.28
C SER A 263 19.83 -1.01 8.92
N THR A 264 18.99 0.02 8.77
CA THR A 264 18.34 0.42 7.51
C THR A 264 19.31 0.62 6.35
N ARG A 265 20.59 0.86 6.62
CA ARG A 265 21.64 0.96 5.60
C ARG A 265 21.78 -0.28 4.73
N HIS A 266 21.48 -1.47 5.29
CA HIS A 266 21.51 -2.73 4.54
C HIS A 266 20.45 -2.84 3.46
N PHE A 267 19.41 -2.02 3.54
CA PHE A 267 18.25 -2.07 2.65
C PHE A 267 18.22 -0.96 1.60
N ARG A 268 19.10 0.05 1.73
CA ARG A 268 19.17 1.18 0.79
C ARG A 268 19.62 0.75 -0.58
N VAL A 269 19.02 1.39 -1.60
CA VAL A 269 19.35 1.18 -3.00
C VAL A 269 19.43 2.52 -3.73
N ALA A 270 20.20 2.55 -4.82
CA ALA A 270 20.39 3.73 -5.65
C ALA A 270 19.33 3.83 -6.76
N ASP A 271 18.79 2.70 -7.23
CA ASP A 271 17.83 2.64 -8.35
C ASP A 271 17.01 1.33 -8.35
N ALA A 272 16.15 1.17 -9.37
CA ALA A 272 15.32 -0.01 -9.54
C ALA A 272 16.13 -1.28 -9.90
N GLY A 273 17.29 -1.14 -10.53
CA GLY A 273 18.19 -2.26 -10.84
C GLY A 273 18.76 -2.87 -9.57
N GLU A 274 19.27 -2.02 -8.67
CA GLU A 274 19.76 -2.46 -7.36
C GLU A 274 18.63 -3.05 -6.50
N SER A 275 17.43 -2.43 -6.55
CA SER A 275 16.24 -2.98 -5.86
C SER A 275 15.88 -4.37 -6.39
N ARG A 276 15.93 -4.58 -7.72
CA ARG A 276 15.74 -5.90 -8.35
C ARG A 276 16.73 -6.93 -7.79
N GLU A 277 18.02 -6.59 -7.71
CA GLU A 277 19.03 -7.52 -7.17
C GLU A 277 18.73 -7.92 -5.71
N ARG A 278 18.30 -6.98 -4.88
CA ARG A 278 17.89 -7.25 -3.50
C ARG A 278 16.64 -8.14 -3.42
N VAL A 279 15.64 -7.91 -4.26
CA VAL A 279 14.45 -8.78 -4.36
C VAL A 279 14.87 -10.21 -4.73
N LEU A 280 15.75 -10.37 -5.73
CA LEU A 280 16.24 -11.68 -6.16
C LEU A 280 17.09 -12.36 -5.07
N GLU A 281 17.91 -11.60 -4.37
CA GLU A 281 18.72 -12.06 -3.24
C GLU A 281 17.82 -12.67 -2.14
N ALA A 282 16.79 -11.94 -1.71
CA ALA A 282 15.84 -12.38 -0.70
C ALA A 282 15.09 -13.65 -1.11
N LEU A 283 14.55 -13.68 -2.34
CA LEU A 283 13.76 -14.80 -2.84
C LEU A 283 14.59 -16.04 -3.20
N SER A 284 15.92 -15.92 -3.30
CA SER A 284 16.85 -17.01 -3.50
C SER A 284 17.36 -17.63 -2.19
N ASN A 285 16.75 -17.32 -1.06
CA ASN A 285 17.09 -17.79 0.28
C ASN A 285 18.54 -17.48 0.72
N ARG A 286 19.15 -16.42 0.17
CA ARG A 286 20.46 -15.99 0.64
C ARG A 286 20.34 -15.45 2.06
N GLU A 287 21.04 -16.09 3.00
CA GLU A 287 21.02 -15.68 4.40
C GLU A 287 21.52 -14.25 4.61
N GLY A 288 20.84 -13.53 5.49
CA GLY A 288 21.18 -12.16 5.83
C GLY A 288 19.97 -11.24 5.98
N PRO A 289 20.21 -9.96 6.34
CA PRO A 289 19.16 -9.01 6.66
C PRO A 289 18.15 -8.79 5.54
N VAL A 290 18.59 -8.87 4.27
CA VAL A 290 17.72 -8.64 3.09
C VAL A 290 16.65 -9.72 2.98
N ARG A 291 17.02 -11.01 3.24
CA ARG A 291 16.03 -12.09 3.33
C ARG A 291 15.14 -11.92 4.56
N ASP A 292 15.73 -11.65 5.70
CA ASP A 292 15.03 -11.66 6.98
C ASP A 292 13.97 -10.56 7.06
N ILE A 293 14.20 -9.35 6.51
CA ILE A 293 13.17 -8.30 6.45
C ILE A 293 12.00 -8.69 5.51
N VAL A 294 12.30 -9.42 4.43
CA VAL A 294 11.25 -9.94 3.54
C VAL A 294 10.43 -11.02 4.24
N LEU A 295 11.07 -11.92 4.99
CA LEU A 295 10.38 -12.95 5.78
C LEU A 295 9.45 -12.32 6.84
N LEU A 296 9.92 -11.29 7.52
CA LEU A 296 9.15 -10.56 8.53
C LEU A 296 7.89 -9.91 7.92
N ASN A 297 8.06 -9.16 6.85
CA ASN A 297 6.94 -8.48 6.20
C ASN A 297 6.01 -9.47 5.46
N ALA A 298 6.52 -10.53 4.86
CA ALA A 298 5.70 -11.61 4.28
C ALA A 298 4.90 -12.36 5.36
N GLY A 299 5.52 -12.62 6.52
CA GLY A 299 4.85 -13.24 7.66
C GLY A 299 3.68 -12.40 8.18
N ALA A 300 3.88 -11.10 8.31
CA ALA A 300 2.81 -10.17 8.68
C ALA A 300 1.71 -10.10 7.61
N ALA A 301 2.07 -10.14 6.32
CA ALA A 301 1.10 -10.19 5.23
C ALA A 301 0.26 -11.49 5.26
N LEU A 302 0.87 -12.63 5.57
CA LEU A 302 0.18 -13.91 5.72
C LEU A 302 -0.80 -13.90 6.92
N TYR A 303 -0.40 -13.29 8.01
CA TYR A 303 -1.28 -13.08 9.16
C TYR A 303 -2.44 -12.15 8.80
N ALA A 304 -2.18 -10.99 8.19
CA ALA A 304 -3.22 -10.07 7.73
C ALA A 304 -4.17 -10.74 6.72
N ALA A 305 -3.65 -11.62 5.85
CA ALA A 305 -4.44 -12.41 4.90
C ALA A 305 -5.25 -13.54 5.55
N ASN A 306 -5.15 -13.74 6.86
CA ASN A 306 -5.75 -14.87 7.60
C ASN A 306 -5.31 -16.27 7.09
N VAL A 307 -4.11 -16.36 6.50
CA VAL A 307 -3.46 -17.63 6.13
C VAL A 307 -2.88 -18.30 7.37
N CYS A 308 -2.34 -17.51 8.28
CA CYS A 308 -1.71 -17.94 9.52
C CYS A 308 -2.39 -17.32 10.74
N ALA A 309 -2.33 -17.99 11.89
CA ALA A 309 -2.95 -17.54 13.13
C ALA A 309 -2.17 -16.43 13.84
N SER A 310 -0.87 -16.31 13.56
CA SER A 310 0.03 -15.30 14.13
C SER A 310 1.08 -14.85 13.11
N ILE A 311 1.74 -13.70 13.39
CA ILE A 311 2.88 -13.23 12.59
C ILE A 311 4.03 -14.25 12.66
N ALA A 312 4.28 -14.85 13.82
CA ALA A 312 5.32 -15.87 13.99
C ALA A 312 5.09 -17.09 13.07
N ASP A 313 3.87 -17.62 13.01
CA ASP A 313 3.51 -18.70 12.10
C ASP A 313 3.66 -18.27 10.64
N GLY A 314 3.29 -17.03 10.34
CA GLY A 314 3.49 -16.43 9.01
C GLY A 314 4.95 -16.35 8.60
N ILE A 315 5.85 -15.95 9.50
CA ILE A 315 7.30 -15.91 9.26
C ILE A 315 7.85 -17.34 9.01
N ALA A 316 7.42 -18.31 9.82
CA ALA A 316 7.81 -19.70 9.63
C ALA A 316 7.37 -20.19 8.24
N ARG A 317 6.13 -19.92 7.85
CA ARG A 317 5.58 -20.27 6.55
C ARG A 317 6.28 -19.58 5.38
N ALA A 318 6.59 -18.28 5.53
CA ALA A 318 7.36 -17.53 4.53
C ALA A 318 8.78 -18.12 4.36
N ARG A 319 9.41 -18.52 5.46
CA ARG A 319 10.73 -19.17 5.44
C ARG A 319 10.71 -20.48 4.66
N GLU A 320 9.71 -21.32 4.84
CA GLU A 320 9.52 -22.57 4.10
C GLU A 320 9.46 -22.36 2.59
N VAL A 321 8.63 -21.41 2.13
CA VAL A 321 8.43 -21.16 0.69
C VAL A 321 9.63 -20.46 0.05
N VAL A 322 10.38 -19.66 0.81
CA VAL A 322 11.65 -19.08 0.33
C VAL A 322 12.73 -20.16 0.26
N ALA A 323 12.86 -20.99 1.30
CA ALA A 323 13.86 -22.06 1.35
C ALA A 323 13.66 -23.14 0.27
N SER A 324 12.40 -23.47 -0.05
CA SER A 324 12.08 -24.43 -1.12
C SER A 324 12.22 -23.86 -2.54
N GLY A 325 12.45 -22.55 -2.68
CA GLY A 325 12.46 -21.85 -3.98
C GLY A 325 11.07 -21.54 -4.54
N ALA A 326 9.99 -21.86 -3.84
CA ALA A 326 8.61 -21.61 -4.29
C ALA A 326 8.31 -20.11 -4.45
N ALA A 327 8.86 -19.27 -3.57
CA ALA A 327 8.71 -17.81 -3.67
C ALA A 327 9.39 -17.26 -4.94
N ARG A 328 10.57 -17.78 -5.32
CA ARG A 328 11.25 -17.42 -6.55
C ARG A 328 10.49 -17.91 -7.78
N ALA A 329 10.00 -19.14 -7.77
CA ALA A 329 9.18 -19.68 -8.84
C ALA A 329 7.88 -18.88 -9.03
N LYS A 330 7.28 -18.37 -7.96
CA LYS A 330 6.10 -17.51 -7.98
C LYS A 330 6.38 -16.17 -8.68
N LEU A 331 7.54 -15.57 -8.47
CA LEU A 331 7.98 -14.40 -9.23
C LEU A 331 8.08 -14.71 -10.73
N ASP A 332 8.74 -15.80 -11.10
CA ASP A 332 8.95 -16.19 -12.49
C ASP A 332 7.61 -16.50 -13.19
N GLU A 333 6.67 -17.16 -12.47
CA GLU A 333 5.31 -17.42 -12.92
C GLU A 333 4.54 -16.11 -13.19
N PHE A 334 4.59 -15.16 -12.26
CA PHE A 334 3.95 -13.85 -12.39
C PHE A 334 4.51 -13.07 -13.59
N VAL A 335 5.83 -13.00 -13.74
CA VAL A 335 6.48 -12.32 -14.87
C VAL A 335 6.03 -12.91 -16.20
N GLN A 336 6.01 -14.24 -16.32
CA GLN A 336 5.56 -14.91 -17.53
C GLN A 336 4.08 -14.67 -17.81
N ALA A 337 3.23 -14.70 -16.78
CA ALA A 337 1.79 -14.47 -16.92
C ALA A 337 1.50 -13.06 -17.42
N THR A 338 2.12 -12.03 -16.79
CA THR A 338 1.92 -10.63 -17.20
C THR A 338 2.32 -10.39 -18.66
N ARG A 339 3.46 -10.94 -19.10
CA ARG A 339 3.92 -10.84 -20.49
C ARG A 339 2.96 -11.49 -21.49
N ARG A 340 2.43 -12.69 -21.17
CA ARG A 340 1.44 -13.36 -22.04
C ARG A 340 0.14 -12.59 -22.13
N LEU A 341 -0.26 -11.90 -21.07
CA LEU A 341 -1.49 -11.12 -21.03
C LEU A 341 -1.42 -9.81 -21.83
N VAL A 342 -0.24 -9.21 -22.01
CA VAL A 342 -0.07 -8.03 -22.88
C VAL A 342 -0.21 -8.37 -24.36
N VAL A 343 0.31 -9.53 -24.76
CA VAL A 343 0.39 -9.91 -26.20
C VAL A 343 -0.98 -10.33 -26.80
N ARG A 344 -1.99 -10.52 -25.97
CA ARG A 344 -3.36 -10.86 -26.41
C ARG A 344 -4.27 -9.63 -26.38
#